data_2d1663aeba0d0c3df6cfa7216d7df8b7
#
_entry.id   2d1663aeba0d0c3df6cfa7216d7df8b7
#
_cell.length_a   1.000
_cell.length_b   1.000
_cell.length_c   1.000
_cell.angle_alpha   90.00
_cell.angle_beta   90.00
_cell.angle_gamma   90.00
#
_symmetry.space_group_name_H-M   'P 1'
#
loop_
_entity.id
_entity.type
_entity.pdbx_description
1 polymer ?
#
loop_
_entity_poly.entity_id
_entity_poly.type
_entity_poly.pdbx_seq_one_letter_code
_entity_poly.pdbx_strand_id
1 'polypeptide(L)'
;AKAVMAKNQVAMMVDPNGEMISKIEHIALVDAILAKKNLGTSIDMAPITIGLGPGFFAGKDVHVVVETMRGHNLGRLIYQGHALPNTGVPGNIKGYSKERVIHSPCAGVCHNVKKITDIVEKGEIIAYIDKTPVYASMSGLLRGLIQDGYNVTSGFKMADIDPRVDEYQNCFTISDKARCIGGGVLEAILHGLS
;
A
#
# COMPACT_ATOMS: atom_id res chain seq x y z
N ALA A 1 -11.72 -6.73 -18.94
CA ALA A 1 -12.45 -6.05 -17.87
C ALA A 1 -13.97 -6.27 -17.99
N LYS A 2 -14.63 -5.79 -19.04
CA LYS A 2 -16.12 -5.82 -19.18
C LYS A 2 -16.73 -7.21 -18.94
N ALA A 3 -16.13 -8.28 -19.49
CA ALA A 3 -16.65 -9.65 -19.31
C ALA A 3 -16.52 -10.18 -17.87
N VAL A 4 -15.56 -9.68 -17.09
CA VAL A 4 -15.39 -10.00 -15.66
C VAL A 4 -16.40 -9.22 -14.82
N MET A 5 -16.55 -7.94 -15.11
CA MET A 5 -17.50 -7.06 -14.43
C MET A 5 -18.96 -7.49 -14.64
N ALA A 6 -19.29 -7.99 -15.86
CA ALA A 6 -20.63 -8.54 -16.14
C ALA A 6 -20.99 -9.77 -15.28
N LYS A 7 -20.00 -10.40 -14.65
CA LYS A 7 -20.17 -11.50 -13.69
C LYS A 7 -20.17 -11.04 -12.23
N ASN A 8 -20.31 -9.73 -11.96
CA ASN A 8 -20.17 -9.10 -10.63
C ASN A 8 -18.82 -9.41 -9.96
N GLN A 9 -17.75 -9.47 -10.75
CA GLN A 9 -16.39 -9.70 -10.27
C GLN A 9 -15.54 -8.45 -10.47
N VAL A 10 -14.52 -8.28 -9.63
CA VAL A 10 -13.55 -7.19 -9.75
C VAL A 10 -12.54 -7.55 -10.86
N ALA A 11 -12.43 -6.69 -11.86
CA ALA A 11 -11.44 -6.86 -12.93
C ALA A 11 -10.07 -6.33 -12.45
N MET A 12 -9.03 -7.14 -12.61
CA MET A 12 -7.64 -6.74 -12.39
C MET A 12 -6.88 -6.74 -13.71
N MET A 13 -6.04 -5.72 -13.90
CA MET A 13 -5.20 -5.57 -15.09
C MET A 13 -3.82 -5.03 -14.68
N VAL A 14 -2.79 -5.45 -15.42
CA VAL A 14 -1.46 -4.86 -15.33
C VAL A 14 -1.45 -3.66 -16.29
N ASP A 15 -1.33 -2.45 -15.71
CA ASP A 15 -1.37 -1.19 -16.46
C ASP A 15 -0.42 -0.16 -15.81
N PRO A 16 0.89 -0.34 -16.00
CA PRO A 16 1.90 0.48 -15.33
C PRO A 16 1.86 1.96 -15.73
N ASN A 17 1.29 2.28 -16.89
CA ASN A 17 1.22 3.64 -17.41
C ASN A 17 -0.17 4.30 -17.22
N GLY A 18 -1.16 3.58 -16.67
CA GLY A 18 -2.52 4.10 -16.49
C GLY A 18 -3.28 4.29 -17.80
N GLU A 19 -2.91 3.57 -18.87
CA GLU A 19 -3.54 3.72 -20.19
C GLU A 19 -5.04 3.35 -20.21
N MET A 20 -5.46 2.50 -19.29
CA MET A 20 -6.85 2.06 -19.21
C MET A 20 -7.78 3.12 -18.63
N ILE A 21 -7.26 4.13 -17.92
CA ILE A 21 -8.06 5.24 -17.37
C ILE A 21 -8.86 5.93 -18.48
N SER A 22 -8.24 6.20 -19.61
CA SER A 22 -8.91 6.83 -20.75
C SER A 22 -9.77 5.89 -21.61
N LYS A 23 -9.63 4.56 -21.44
CA LYS A 23 -10.29 3.54 -22.27
C LYS A 23 -11.51 2.91 -21.60
N ILE A 24 -11.66 3.07 -20.29
CA ILE A 24 -12.76 2.49 -19.52
C ILE A 24 -13.61 3.64 -18.95
N GLU A 25 -14.89 3.63 -19.26
CA GLU A 25 -15.84 4.55 -18.64
C GLU A 25 -15.94 4.26 -17.15
N HIS A 26 -15.78 5.29 -16.32
CA HIS A 26 -15.80 5.19 -14.87
C HIS A 26 -16.31 6.49 -14.24
N ILE A 27 -17.00 6.38 -13.12
CA ILE A 27 -17.53 7.52 -12.36
C ILE A 27 -16.56 8.04 -11.30
N ALA A 28 -15.64 7.20 -10.87
CA ALA A 28 -14.63 7.55 -9.88
C ALA A 28 -13.28 6.93 -10.21
N LEU A 29 -12.22 7.69 -10.01
CA LEU A 29 -10.82 7.25 -10.07
C LEU A 29 -10.21 7.38 -8.69
N VAL A 30 -9.62 6.30 -8.18
CA VAL A 30 -8.93 6.28 -6.90
C VAL A 30 -7.45 5.99 -7.11
N ASP A 31 -6.60 6.97 -6.85
CA ASP A 31 -5.15 6.74 -6.81
C ASP A 31 -4.75 6.19 -5.43
N ALA A 32 -4.53 4.88 -5.39
CA ALA A 32 -4.13 4.12 -4.21
C ALA A 32 -2.67 3.59 -4.32
N ILE A 33 -1.86 4.15 -5.20
CA ILE A 33 -0.45 3.75 -5.41
C ILE A 33 0.39 4.00 -4.15
N LEU A 34 0.04 5.01 -3.35
CA LEU A 34 0.73 5.40 -2.11
C LEU A 34 2.20 5.80 -2.33
N ALA A 35 2.51 6.39 -3.48
CA ALA A 35 3.87 6.82 -3.86
C ALA A 35 4.42 7.98 -3.03
N LYS A 36 3.60 8.62 -2.17
CA LYS A 36 3.92 9.82 -1.37
C LYS A 36 4.20 11.07 -2.22
N LYS A 37 3.92 11.00 -3.48
CA LYS A 37 3.94 12.09 -4.48
C LYS A 37 2.91 11.76 -5.56
N ASN A 38 2.33 12.79 -6.16
CA ASN A 38 1.49 12.62 -7.34
C ASN A 38 2.36 12.16 -8.53
N LEU A 39 1.97 11.06 -9.18
CA LEU A 39 2.66 10.49 -10.33
C LEU A 39 2.01 10.87 -11.67
N GLY A 40 1.03 11.78 -11.66
CA GLY A 40 0.35 12.26 -12.86
C GLY A 40 -1.17 12.21 -12.79
N THR A 41 -1.75 11.89 -11.62
CA THR A 41 -3.20 11.95 -11.41
C THR A 41 -3.68 13.41 -11.44
N SER A 42 -4.71 13.68 -12.23
CA SER A 42 -5.31 14.99 -12.42
C SER A 42 -6.80 14.96 -12.10
N ILE A 43 -7.33 16.09 -11.62
CA ILE A 43 -8.71 16.21 -11.14
C ILE A 43 -9.75 15.93 -12.24
N ASP A 44 -9.39 16.14 -13.50
CA ASP A 44 -10.24 15.94 -14.68
C ASP A 44 -10.24 14.51 -15.23
N MET A 45 -9.47 13.60 -14.65
CA MET A 45 -9.42 12.20 -15.11
C MET A 45 -10.71 11.40 -14.81
N ALA A 46 -11.57 11.90 -13.91
CA ALA A 46 -12.88 11.29 -13.62
C ALA A 46 -13.83 12.34 -13.02
N PRO A 47 -15.16 12.11 -13.06
CA PRO A 47 -16.13 12.93 -12.32
C PRO A 47 -15.82 13.05 -10.82
N ILE A 48 -15.27 12.00 -10.23
CA ILE A 48 -14.81 11.95 -8.83
C ILE A 48 -13.38 11.40 -8.82
N THR A 49 -12.39 12.23 -8.48
CA THR A 49 -10.99 11.79 -8.32
C THR A 49 -10.61 11.82 -6.85
N ILE A 50 -10.01 10.74 -6.35
CA ILE A 50 -9.66 10.55 -4.94
C ILE A 50 -8.20 10.13 -4.85
N GLY A 51 -7.40 10.87 -4.09
CA GLY A 51 -6.00 10.54 -3.80
C GLY A 51 -5.83 10.01 -2.37
N LEU A 52 -5.04 8.95 -2.17
CA LEU A 52 -4.79 8.40 -0.84
C LEU A 52 -3.48 8.89 -0.24
N GLY A 53 -3.59 9.65 0.84
CA GLY A 53 -2.45 10.11 1.64
C GLY A 53 -1.68 11.29 1.03
N PRO A 54 -0.43 11.51 1.48
CA PRO A 54 0.37 12.63 1.04
C PRO A 54 0.79 12.51 -0.43
N GLY A 55 0.96 13.65 -1.07
CA GLY A 55 1.35 13.78 -2.49
C GLY A 55 0.28 14.43 -3.34
N PHE A 56 -0.95 14.53 -2.85
CA PHE A 56 -2.07 15.17 -3.53
C PHE A 56 -2.53 16.43 -2.80
N PHE A 57 -3.04 17.39 -3.56
CA PHE A 57 -3.73 18.58 -3.05
C PHE A 57 -5.20 18.49 -3.49
N ALA A 58 -6.11 18.36 -2.52
CA ALA A 58 -7.56 18.34 -2.77
C ALA A 58 -8.03 19.70 -3.28
N GLY A 59 -8.89 19.69 -4.30
CA GLY A 59 -9.35 20.88 -5.01
C GLY A 59 -8.40 21.38 -6.12
N LYS A 60 -7.27 20.68 -6.32
CA LYS A 60 -6.31 21.00 -7.39
C LYS A 60 -5.91 19.74 -8.19
N ASP A 61 -5.34 18.76 -7.52
CA ASP A 61 -4.86 17.52 -8.15
C ASP A 61 -5.96 16.47 -8.22
N VAL A 62 -6.80 16.44 -7.18
CA VAL A 62 -7.94 15.51 -7.00
C VAL A 62 -9.09 16.25 -6.32
N HIS A 63 -10.32 15.72 -6.42
CA HIS A 63 -11.48 16.29 -5.71
C HIS A 63 -11.37 16.07 -4.20
N VAL A 64 -10.93 14.89 -3.77
CA VAL A 64 -10.84 14.49 -2.36
C VAL A 64 -9.51 13.80 -2.07
N VAL A 65 -8.90 14.13 -0.94
CA VAL A 65 -7.78 13.37 -0.38
C VAL A 65 -8.26 12.61 0.85
N VAL A 66 -7.89 11.33 0.97
CA VAL A 66 -8.18 10.53 2.17
C VAL A 66 -6.92 10.45 3.03
N GLU A 67 -7.02 10.83 4.31
CA GLU A 67 -5.92 10.78 5.26
C GLU A 67 -5.46 9.34 5.52
N THR A 68 -4.16 9.09 5.42
CA THR A 68 -3.58 7.76 5.63
C THR A 68 -2.66 7.68 6.86
N MET A 69 -2.43 8.79 7.55
CA MET A 69 -1.67 8.78 8.80
C MET A 69 -2.48 8.10 9.91
N ARG A 70 -1.85 7.15 10.64
CA ARG A 70 -2.49 6.55 11.82
C ARG A 70 -2.76 7.60 12.88
N GLY A 71 -3.92 7.51 13.53
CA GLY A 71 -4.39 8.41 14.55
C GLY A 71 -5.86 8.78 14.37
N HIS A 72 -6.30 9.82 15.04
CA HIS A 72 -7.71 10.26 15.07
C HIS A 72 -8.29 10.57 13.68
N ASN A 73 -7.45 11.07 12.76
CA ASN A 73 -7.87 11.49 11.42
C ASN A 73 -7.70 10.41 10.33
N LEU A 74 -7.28 9.19 10.68
CA LEU A 74 -7.15 8.11 9.70
C LEU A 74 -8.46 7.89 8.95
N GLY A 75 -8.41 7.87 7.62
CA GLY A 75 -9.57 7.71 6.76
C GLY A 75 -10.42 8.97 6.55
N ARG A 76 -10.08 10.09 7.20
CA ARG A 76 -10.80 11.35 7.06
C ARG A 76 -10.71 11.92 5.66
N LEU A 77 -11.83 12.49 5.18
CA LEU A 77 -11.91 13.19 3.90
C LEU A 77 -11.37 14.62 4.03
N ILE A 78 -10.57 15.03 3.06
CA ILE A 78 -10.02 16.36 2.92
C ILE A 78 -10.46 16.90 1.56
N TYR A 79 -11.27 17.94 1.58
CA TYR A 79 -11.79 18.58 0.37
C TYR A 79 -10.96 19.79 -0.07
N GLN A 80 -10.09 20.30 0.79
CA GLN A 80 -9.16 21.39 0.47
C GLN A 80 -7.85 21.19 1.21
N GLY A 81 -6.73 21.24 0.50
CA GLY A 81 -5.40 21.04 1.06
C GLY A 81 -4.89 19.60 0.87
N HIS A 82 -4.05 19.13 1.78
CA HIS A 82 -3.35 17.86 1.65
C HIS A 82 -3.36 17.06 2.97
N ALA A 83 -3.15 15.75 2.86
CA ALA A 83 -2.95 14.86 4.01
C ALA A 83 -1.64 15.20 4.73
N LEU A 84 -1.51 14.73 5.97
CA LEU A 84 -0.28 14.88 6.76
C LEU A 84 0.93 14.31 6.02
N PRO A 85 2.08 14.98 6.08
CA PRO A 85 3.29 14.54 5.39
C PRO A 85 3.77 13.17 5.90
N ASN A 86 4.39 12.40 5.00
CA ASN A 86 4.97 11.11 5.38
C ASN A 86 6.14 11.32 6.35
N THR A 87 6.07 10.68 7.51
CA THR A 87 7.13 10.74 8.53
C THR A 87 8.31 9.80 8.24
N GLY A 88 8.12 8.83 7.32
CA GLY A 88 9.09 7.75 7.10
C GLY A 88 9.21 6.76 8.26
N VAL A 89 8.42 6.94 9.33
CA VAL A 89 8.46 6.08 10.52
C VAL A 89 7.25 5.13 10.47
N PRO A 90 7.47 3.80 10.45
CA PRO A 90 6.40 2.81 10.52
C PRO A 90 5.62 2.92 11.84
N GLY A 91 4.34 2.54 11.80
CA GLY A 91 3.51 2.51 13.03
C GLY A 91 4.11 1.59 14.09
N ASN A 92 4.03 2.01 15.35
CA ASN A 92 4.47 1.20 16.49
C ASN A 92 3.51 0.02 16.71
N ILE A 93 4.08 -1.20 16.84
CA ILE A 93 3.35 -2.40 17.24
C ILE A 93 4.16 -3.08 18.35
N LYS A 94 3.59 -3.18 19.55
CA LYS A 94 4.25 -3.75 20.75
C LYS A 94 5.67 -3.18 21.01
N GLY A 95 5.86 -1.89 20.81
CA GLY A 95 7.15 -1.23 21.05
C GLY A 95 8.09 -1.21 19.83
N TYR A 96 7.82 -1.98 18.79
CA TYR A 96 8.62 -2.05 17.56
C TYR A 96 8.05 -1.18 16.45
N SER A 97 8.91 -0.47 15.74
CA SER A 97 8.53 0.35 14.58
C SER A 97 9.45 0.14 13.38
N LYS A 98 10.64 0.72 13.37
CA LYS A 98 11.60 0.60 12.28
C LYS A 98 12.17 -0.82 12.17
N GLU A 99 12.36 -1.47 13.29
CA GLU A 99 12.89 -2.83 13.42
C GLU A 99 12.05 -3.87 12.68
N ARG A 100 10.74 -3.58 12.52
CA ARG A 100 9.81 -4.47 11.83
C ARG A 100 9.99 -4.50 10.32
N VAL A 101 10.59 -3.45 9.76
CA VAL A 101 10.70 -3.27 8.31
C VAL A 101 12.08 -3.68 7.83
N ILE A 102 12.12 -4.57 6.86
CA ILE A 102 13.34 -5.04 6.23
C ILE A 102 13.48 -4.39 4.86
N HIS A 103 14.65 -3.83 4.62
CA HIS A 103 15.00 -3.21 3.34
C HIS A 103 16.07 -4.02 2.63
N SER A 104 16.06 -3.98 1.30
CA SER A 104 17.08 -4.63 0.48
C SER A 104 18.47 -4.03 0.75
N PRO A 105 19.49 -4.86 1.01
CA PRO A 105 20.86 -4.39 1.21
C PRO A 105 21.51 -3.88 -0.07
N CYS A 106 21.08 -4.35 -1.23
CA CYS A 106 21.63 -4.00 -2.54
C CYS A 106 20.54 -4.04 -3.62
N ALA A 107 20.85 -3.60 -4.84
CA ALA A 107 20.02 -3.83 -6.01
C ALA A 107 20.25 -5.26 -6.53
N GLY A 108 19.22 -5.87 -7.14
CA GLY A 108 19.26 -7.20 -7.72
C GLY A 108 17.92 -7.91 -7.70
N VAL A 109 17.88 -9.18 -8.04
CA VAL A 109 16.68 -10.01 -8.08
C VAL A 109 16.46 -10.69 -6.72
N CYS A 110 15.24 -10.56 -6.20
CA CYS A 110 14.85 -11.19 -4.94
C CYS A 110 14.55 -12.68 -5.12
N HIS A 111 15.13 -13.53 -4.28
CA HIS A 111 14.88 -14.96 -4.20
C HIS A 111 14.44 -15.31 -2.78
N ASN A 112 13.17 -15.62 -2.61
CA ASN A 112 12.57 -15.86 -1.30
C ASN A 112 12.95 -17.25 -0.76
N VAL A 113 13.42 -17.30 0.49
CA VAL A 113 13.65 -18.53 1.26
C VAL A 113 12.45 -18.84 2.16
N LYS A 114 11.85 -17.79 2.68
CA LYS A 114 10.65 -17.84 3.52
C LYS A 114 9.42 -17.33 2.75
N LYS A 115 8.25 -17.54 3.32
CA LYS A 115 6.97 -17.03 2.78
C LYS A 115 6.20 -16.25 3.84
N ILE A 116 5.25 -15.45 3.40
CA ILE A 116 4.27 -14.82 4.30
C ILE A 116 3.61 -15.94 5.11
N THR A 117 3.46 -15.75 6.40
CA THR A 117 2.99 -16.65 7.45
C THR A 117 4.06 -17.47 8.17
N ASP A 118 5.29 -17.49 7.70
CA ASP A 118 6.37 -18.15 8.44
C ASP A 118 6.72 -17.37 9.70
N ILE A 119 6.96 -18.08 10.80
CA ILE A 119 7.59 -17.54 12.00
C ILE A 119 9.10 -17.59 11.77
N VAL A 120 9.76 -16.46 12.00
CA VAL A 120 11.20 -16.32 11.80
C VAL A 120 11.89 -15.86 13.08
N GLU A 121 13.14 -16.25 13.24
CA GLU A 121 14.00 -15.77 14.32
C GLU A 121 14.89 -14.62 13.84
N LYS A 122 15.25 -13.72 14.77
CA LYS A 122 16.20 -12.65 14.48
C LYS A 122 17.52 -13.23 13.94
N GLY A 123 17.97 -12.74 12.78
CA GLY A 123 19.17 -13.21 12.11
C GLY A 123 18.96 -14.41 11.18
N GLU A 124 17.75 -14.94 11.10
CA GLU A 124 17.40 -15.99 10.13
C GLU A 124 17.35 -15.43 8.71
N ILE A 125 17.81 -16.19 7.71
CA ILE A 125 17.76 -15.79 6.30
C ILE A 125 16.33 -15.93 5.80
N ILE A 126 15.75 -14.84 5.29
CA ILE A 126 14.38 -14.80 4.73
C ILE A 126 14.35 -14.74 3.20
N ALA A 127 15.40 -14.22 2.60
CA ALA A 127 15.55 -14.10 1.15
C ALA A 127 17.01 -13.90 0.78
N TYR A 128 17.29 -13.93 -0.51
CA TYR A 128 18.55 -13.45 -1.10
C TYR A 128 18.24 -12.38 -2.14
N ILE A 129 19.14 -11.38 -2.27
CA ILE A 129 19.17 -10.52 -3.45
C ILE A 129 20.34 -10.96 -4.27
N ASP A 130 20.08 -11.64 -5.39
CA ASP A 130 21.07 -12.45 -6.14
C ASP A 130 21.79 -13.43 -5.19
N LYS A 131 23.01 -13.10 -4.74
CA LYS A 131 23.80 -13.92 -3.80
C LYS A 131 23.89 -13.29 -2.40
N THR A 132 23.32 -12.10 -2.19
CA THR A 132 23.43 -11.39 -0.92
C THR A 132 22.28 -11.79 0.01
N PRO A 133 22.57 -12.37 1.20
CA PRO A 133 21.51 -12.80 2.12
C PRO A 133 20.81 -11.60 2.75
N VAL A 134 19.51 -11.76 2.96
CA VAL A 134 18.65 -10.82 3.68
C VAL A 134 18.16 -11.51 4.96
N TYR A 135 18.44 -10.88 6.08
CA TYR A 135 18.16 -11.44 7.40
C TYR A 135 16.91 -10.83 8.05
N ALA A 136 16.22 -11.63 8.84
CA ALA A 136 15.17 -11.16 9.73
C ALA A 136 15.78 -10.20 10.77
N SER A 137 15.26 -8.99 10.83
CA SER A 137 15.70 -7.94 11.77
C SER A 137 15.30 -8.21 13.22
N MET A 138 14.25 -9.02 13.40
CA MET A 138 13.69 -9.41 14.68
C MET A 138 12.96 -10.76 14.55
N SER A 139 12.68 -11.41 15.71
CA SER A 139 11.82 -12.60 15.71
C SER A 139 10.35 -12.21 15.63
N GLY A 140 9.54 -13.00 14.92
CA GLY A 140 8.12 -12.75 14.76
C GLY A 140 7.50 -13.41 13.53
N LEU A 141 6.28 -13.03 13.21
CA LEU A 141 5.51 -13.50 12.07
C LEU A 141 5.85 -12.66 10.82
N LEU A 142 6.27 -13.32 9.75
CA LEU A 142 6.53 -12.65 8.45
C LEU A 142 5.18 -12.32 7.80
N ARG A 143 4.75 -11.05 7.90
CA ARG A 143 3.44 -10.58 7.39
C ARG A 143 3.51 -9.94 6.02
N GLY A 144 4.67 -9.48 5.62
CA GLY A 144 4.89 -8.89 4.30
C GLY A 144 6.20 -9.38 3.72
N LEU A 145 6.18 -9.74 2.46
CA LEU A 145 7.37 -10.13 1.71
C LEU A 145 7.14 -9.79 0.23
N ILE A 146 8.14 -9.18 -0.39
CA ILE A 146 8.08 -8.87 -1.82
C ILE A 146 8.02 -10.17 -2.62
N GLN A 147 7.38 -10.11 -3.78
CA GLN A 147 7.25 -11.26 -4.68
C GLN A 147 8.62 -11.82 -5.07
N ASP A 148 8.72 -13.14 -5.09
CA ASP A 148 9.88 -13.85 -5.61
C ASP A 148 10.16 -13.47 -7.07
N GLY A 149 11.43 -13.32 -7.45
CA GLY A 149 11.83 -12.87 -8.77
C GLY A 149 11.71 -11.36 -9.01
N TYR A 150 11.26 -10.56 -8.03
CA TYR A 150 11.14 -9.11 -8.20
C TYR A 150 12.52 -8.42 -8.19
N ASN A 151 12.73 -7.50 -9.13
CA ASN A 151 13.96 -6.72 -9.21
C ASN A 151 13.87 -5.50 -8.28
N VAL A 152 14.68 -5.49 -7.22
CA VAL A 152 14.70 -4.44 -6.20
C VAL A 152 15.88 -3.51 -6.35
N THR A 153 15.71 -2.26 -5.88
CA THR A 153 16.80 -1.31 -5.70
C THR A 153 17.37 -1.40 -4.28
N SER A 154 18.57 -0.93 -4.05
CA SER A 154 19.11 -0.80 -2.69
C SER A 154 18.21 0.08 -1.83
N GLY A 155 17.94 -0.35 -0.59
CA GLY A 155 17.04 0.34 0.33
C GLY A 155 15.55 0.13 0.05
N PHE A 156 15.17 -0.66 -0.95
CA PHE A 156 13.76 -0.98 -1.22
C PHE A 156 13.15 -1.75 -0.05
N LYS A 157 11.97 -1.32 0.42
CA LYS A 157 11.23 -2.05 1.47
C LYS A 157 10.75 -3.38 0.91
N MET A 158 11.22 -4.49 1.46
CA MET A 158 10.93 -5.82 0.94
C MET A 158 10.17 -6.75 1.89
N ALA A 159 10.23 -6.51 3.20
CA ALA A 159 9.52 -7.36 4.16
C ALA A 159 9.06 -6.58 5.40
N ASP A 160 8.09 -7.16 6.10
CA ASP A 160 7.52 -6.64 7.35
C ASP A 160 7.29 -7.81 8.32
N ILE A 161 7.88 -7.73 9.52
CA ILE A 161 7.72 -8.72 10.59
C ILE A 161 6.80 -8.15 11.68
N ASP A 162 5.81 -8.95 12.08
CA ASP A 162 4.93 -8.64 13.22
C ASP A 162 5.41 -9.38 14.46
N PRO A 163 5.69 -8.70 15.59
CA PRO A 163 6.08 -9.37 16.84
C PRO A 163 4.98 -10.24 17.44
N ARG A 164 3.75 -10.16 16.93
CA ARG A 164 2.60 -10.93 17.38
C ARG A 164 2.47 -12.20 16.55
N VAL A 165 3.01 -13.29 17.02
CA VAL A 165 2.99 -14.59 16.30
C VAL A 165 1.61 -15.24 16.24
N ASP A 166 0.69 -14.82 17.11
CA ASP A 166 -0.72 -15.22 17.14
C ASP A 166 -1.59 -14.56 16.07
N GLU A 167 -1.06 -13.56 15.35
CA GLU A 167 -1.77 -12.83 14.30
C GLU A 167 -1.74 -13.52 12.91
N TYR A 168 -1.51 -14.83 12.87
CA TYR A 168 -1.41 -15.62 11.63
C TYR A 168 -2.60 -15.40 10.68
N GLN A 169 -3.84 -15.42 11.20
CA GLN A 169 -5.05 -15.21 10.40
C GLN A 169 -5.11 -13.83 9.75
N ASN A 170 -4.44 -12.85 10.34
CA ASN A 170 -4.38 -11.49 9.81
C ASN A 170 -3.42 -11.32 8.62
N CYS A 171 -2.66 -12.36 8.25
CA CYS A 171 -1.92 -12.39 7.00
C CYS A 171 -2.83 -12.47 5.77
N PHE A 172 -4.07 -12.95 5.94
CA PHE A 172 -5.03 -13.20 4.86
C PHE A 172 -6.15 -12.16 4.79
N THR A 173 -6.12 -11.14 5.64
CA THR A 173 -7.14 -10.10 5.72
C THR A 173 -6.54 -8.71 5.60
N ILE A 174 -7.37 -7.72 5.24
CA ILE A 174 -6.96 -6.32 5.23
C ILE A 174 -6.86 -5.79 6.67
N SER A 175 -5.90 -4.88 6.91
CA SER A 175 -5.71 -4.28 8.22
C SER A 175 -6.83 -3.30 8.59
N ASP A 176 -6.91 -2.95 9.88
CA ASP A 176 -7.71 -1.84 10.40
C ASP A 176 -7.50 -0.54 9.60
N LYS A 177 -6.24 -0.22 9.32
CA LYS A 177 -5.85 0.94 8.52
C LYS A 177 -6.44 0.89 7.11
N ALA A 178 -6.28 -0.24 6.41
CA ALA A 178 -6.79 -0.39 5.04
C ALA A 178 -8.31 -0.32 5.02
N ARG A 179 -8.99 -0.90 6.01
CA ARG A 179 -10.44 -0.86 6.15
C ARG A 179 -10.95 0.56 6.40
N CYS A 180 -10.29 1.31 7.28
CA CYS A 180 -10.64 2.69 7.59
C CYS A 180 -10.47 3.60 6.36
N ILE A 181 -9.36 3.46 5.63
CA ILE A 181 -9.12 4.21 4.39
C ILE A 181 -10.16 3.83 3.33
N GLY A 182 -10.46 2.53 3.17
CA GLY A 182 -11.50 2.06 2.25
C GLY A 182 -12.89 2.61 2.59
N GLY A 183 -13.20 2.76 3.87
CA GLY A 183 -14.41 3.43 4.34
C GLY A 183 -14.47 4.91 3.90
N GLY A 184 -13.37 5.64 4.08
CA GLY A 184 -13.26 7.02 3.59
C GLY A 184 -13.40 7.14 2.08
N VAL A 185 -12.81 6.21 1.31
CA VAL A 185 -13.00 6.17 -0.16
C VAL A 185 -14.47 5.98 -0.52
N LEU A 186 -15.14 5.03 0.14
CA LEU A 186 -16.57 4.79 -0.10
C LEU A 186 -17.42 6.03 0.24
N GLU A 187 -17.16 6.67 1.37
CA GLU A 187 -17.82 7.92 1.77
C GLU A 187 -17.62 9.02 0.71
N ALA A 188 -16.39 9.20 0.21
CA ALA A 188 -16.08 10.19 -0.82
C ALA A 188 -16.84 9.93 -2.13
N ILE A 189 -16.93 8.66 -2.56
CA ILE A 189 -17.69 8.27 -3.77
C ILE A 189 -19.17 8.56 -3.57
N LEU A 190 -19.76 8.14 -2.45
CA LEU A 190 -21.19 8.35 -2.17
C LEU A 190 -21.54 9.83 -2.09
N HIS A 191 -20.70 10.64 -1.45
CA HIS A 191 -20.88 12.10 -1.40
C HIS A 191 -20.79 12.76 -2.78
N GLY A 192 -19.88 12.29 -3.63
CA GLY A 192 -19.73 12.84 -4.99
C GLY A 192 -20.84 12.40 -5.97
N LEU A 193 -21.69 11.43 -5.58
CA LEU A 193 -22.85 10.96 -6.36
C LEU A 193 -24.16 11.63 -5.91
N SER A 194 -24.16 12.31 -4.77
CA SER A 194 -25.33 13.01 -4.22
C SER A 194 -25.45 14.44 -4.78
#